data_9eff7253533c7e6d869fa1e4c470faea
#
_entry.id   9eff7253533c7e6d869fa1e4c470faea
#
_cell.length_a   1.000
_cell.length_b   1.000
_cell.length_c   1.000
_cell.angle_alpha   90.00
_cell.angle_beta   90.00
_cell.angle_gamma   90.00
#
_symmetry.space_group_name_H-M   'P 1'
#
loop_
_entity.id
_entity.type
_entity.pdbx_description
1 polymer ?
#
loop_
_entity_poly.entity_id
_entity_poly.type
_entity_poly.pdbx_seq_one_letter_code
_entity_poly.pdbx_strand_id
1 'polypeptide(L)'
;FLAEARYIPSGSMLPGLQINDRLIVEKLTFQKRSPLHGEIVVFNSPYSFDRKLLAKRQRKIPSKLKCFMVTFPLVSWIPGLSDRACDAYIKRVVAVAGDRLFVDSRGSLFLNDKLINEPYVKHFCPGRAGFNICPSVNTTIPKGHVFVLGDNRSNSWDSRFWPEGGFLPEKEIIGKAKWRFWPIN
;
A
#
# COMPACT_ATOMS: atom_id res chain seq x y z
N PHE A 1 -13.48 15.59 -7.18
CA PHE A 1 -14.17 14.30 -7.24
C PHE A 1 -14.09 13.61 -5.90
N LEU A 2 -15.24 13.13 -5.39
CA LEU A 2 -15.39 12.48 -4.07
C LEU A 2 -14.94 11.02 -4.09
N ALA A 3 -14.87 10.42 -5.27
CA ALA A 3 -14.43 9.05 -5.50
C ALA A 3 -13.77 8.90 -6.86
N GLU A 4 -12.95 7.86 -7.02
CA GLU A 4 -12.35 7.48 -8.29
C GLU A 4 -12.32 5.97 -8.48
N ALA A 5 -12.37 5.53 -9.74
CA ALA A 5 -12.21 4.12 -10.09
C ALA A 5 -10.73 3.77 -10.23
N ARG A 6 -10.34 2.62 -9.67
CA ARG A 6 -8.99 2.05 -9.81
C ARG A 6 -9.07 0.57 -10.14
N TYR A 7 -8.09 0.07 -10.90
CA TYR A 7 -7.92 -1.36 -11.13
C TYR A 7 -6.71 -1.90 -10.36
N ILE A 8 -6.71 -3.19 -10.08
CA ILE A 8 -5.66 -3.88 -9.33
C ILE A 8 -4.69 -4.55 -10.31
N PRO A 9 -3.44 -4.05 -10.44
CA PRO A 9 -2.49 -4.60 -11.40
C PRO A 9 -1.65 -5.76 -10.86
N SER A 10 -1.68 -6.05 -9.55
CA SER A 10 -0.77 -6.98 -8.91
C SER A 10 -1.44 -7.88 -7.88
N GLY A 11 -0.82 -9.04 -7.60
CA GLY A 11 -1.32 -10.01 -6.63
C GLY A 11 -0.95 -9.73 -5.17
N SER A 12 -0.49 -8.54 -4.82
CA SER A 12 -0.03 -8.24 -3.46
C SER A 12 -1.14 -8.24 -2.40
N MET A 13 -2.39 -8.18 -2.80
CA MET A 13 -3.58 -8.21 -1.94
C MET A 13 -4.40 -9.50 -2.06
N LEU A 14 -3.84 -10.52 -2.72
CA LEU A 14 -4.48 -11.84 -2.79
C LEU A 14 -4.60 -12.48 -1.38
N PRO A 15 -5.68 -13.21 -1.14
CA PRO A 15 -6.82 -13.50 -2.01
C PRO A 15 -7.93 -12.43 -1.94
N GLY A 16 -7.82 -11.42 -1.06
CA GLY A 16 -8.87 -10.44 -0.80
C GLY A 16 -9.22 -9.59 -2.02
N LEU A 17 -8.22 -9.17 -2.79
CA LEU A 17 -8.38 -8.49 -4.06
C LEU A 17 -7.64 -9.26 -5.15
N GLN A 18 -8.32 -9.50 -6.27
CA GLN A 18 -7.78 -10.21 -7.42
C GLN A 18 -7.08 -9.25 -8.39
N ILE A 19 -6.17 -9.79 -9.20
CA ILE A 19 -5.63 -9.04 -10.34
C ILE A 19 -6.77 -8.72 -11.30
N ASN A 20 -6.81 -7.50 -11.83
CA ASN A 20 -7.84 -6.92 -12.68
C ASN A 20 -9.17 -6.57 -11.97
N ASP A 21 -9.29 -6.75 -10.64
CA ASP A 21 -10.40 -6.18 -9.90
C ASP A 21 -10.48 -4.66 -10.13
N ARG A 22 -11.68 -4.12 -10.22
CA ARG A 22 -11.93 -2.68 -10.30
C ARG A 22 -12.64 -2.23 -9.03
N LEU A 23 -12.06 -1.20 -8.41
CA LEU A 23 -12.49 -0.69 -7.11
C LEU A 23 -12.93 0.76 -7.22
N ILE A 24 -13.89 1.12 -6.37
CA ILE A 24 -14.19 2.52 -6.04
C ILE A 24 -13.34 2.91 -4.82
N VAL A 25 -12.54 3.95 -5.02
CA VAL A 25 -11.73 4.58 -3.97
C VAL A 25 -12.44 5.85 -3.53
N GLU A 26 -12.88 5.86 -2.28
CA GLU A 26 -13.61 6.97 -1.67
C GLU A 26 -12.61 7.88 -0.94
N LYS A 27 -12.69 9.21 -1.17
CA LYS A 27 -11.69 10.20 -0.72
C LYS A 27 -12.10 11.01 0.51
N LEU A 28 -13.36 10.94 0.95
CA LEU A 28 -13.87 11.79 2.03
C LEU A 28 -13.56 11.25 3.42
N THR A 29 -13.46 9.94 3.58
CA THR A 29 -13.28 9.30 4.90
C THR A 29 -12.06 9.84 5.61
N PHE A 30 -10.91 9.92 4.93
CA PHE A 30 -9.64 10.33 5.55
C PHE A 30 -9.42 11.84 5.59
N GLN A 31 -10.37 12.63 5.06
CA GLN A 31 -10.43 14.06 5.33
C GLN A 31 -11.05 14.37 6.71
N LYS A 32 -11.82 13.42 7.26
CA LYS A 32 -12.57 13.58 8.52
C LYS A 32 -11.96 12.82 9.70
N ARG A 33 -11.19 11.79 9.45
CA ARG A 33 -10.54 10.95 10.46
C ARG A 33 -9.31 10.23 9.92
N SER A 34 -8.44 9.81 10.82
CA SER A 34 -7.31 8.91 10.50
C SER A 34 -7.80 7.51 10.09
N PRO A 35 -6.98 6.75 9.35
CA PRO A 35 -7.23 5.35 9.05
C PRO A 35 -7.33 4.48 10.30
N LEU A 36 -8.11 3.39 10.21
CA LEU A 36 -8.26 2.39 11.26
C LEU A 36 -7.63 1.06 10.83
N HIS A 37 -7.35 0.20 11.82
CA HIS A 37 -6.88 -1.18 11.57
C HIS A 37 -7.82 -1.91 10.61
N GLY A 38 -7.22 -2.67 9.70
CA GLY A 38 -7.94 -3.48 8.73
C GLY A 38 -8.46 -2.73 7.49
N GLU A 39 -8.45 -1.39 7.47
CA GLU A 39 -8.89 -0.64 6.30
C GLU A 39 -7.92 -0.80 5.13
N ILE A 40 -8.45 -0.99 3.93
CA ILE A 40 -7.65 -1.02 2.71
C ILE A 40 -7.56 0.39 2.16
N VAL A 41 -6.33 0.88 2.02
CA VAL A 41 -6.02 2.24 1.58
C VAL A 41 -5.31 2.25 0.24
N VAL A 42 -5.64 3.24 -0.57
CA VAL A 42 -4.91 3.61 -1.79
C VAL A 42 -4.10 4.85 -1.48
N PHE A 43 -2.82 4.85 -1.82
CA PHE A 43 -1.89 5.90 -1.46
C PHE A 43 -0.83 6.15 -2.54
N ASN A 44 -0.17 7.29 -2.46
CA ASN A 44 0.90 7.67 -3.37
C ASN A 44 2.11 6.74 -3.24
N SER A 45 2.81 6.54 -4.34
CA SER A 45 4.00 5.69 -4.37
C SER A 45 5.03 6.08 -3.31
N PRO A 46 5.64 5.12 -2.59
CA PRO A 46 6.77 5.39 -1.69
C PRO A 46 7.94 6.11 -2.40
N TYR A 47 8.09 5.93 -3.70
CA TYR A 47 9.06 6.68 -4.50
C TYR A 47 8.77 8.19 -4.60
N SER A 48 7.63 8.66 -4.08
CA SER A 48 7.28 10.08 -4.03
C SER A 48 7.46 10.72 -2.64
N PHE A 49 7.58 9.93 -1.56
CA PHE A 49 7.67 10.46 -0.20
C PHE A 49 8.77 9.85 0.68
N ASP A 50 9.24 8.62 0.41
CA ASP A 50 10.33 8.03 1.19
C ASP A 50 11.68 8.70 0.84
N ARG A 51 12.35 9.26 1.83
CA ARG A 51 13.58 10.08 1.65
C ARG A 51 14.71 9.30 1.01
N LYS A 52 14.92 8.03 1.37
CA LYS A 52 15.99 7.21 0.78
C LYS A 52 15.67 6.79 -0.64
N LEU A 53 14.41 6.49 -0.95
CA LEU A 53 13.98 6.21 -2.31
C LEU A 53 14.06 7.48 -3.17
N LEU A 54 13.71 8.64 -2.62
CA LEU A 54 13.88 9.93 -3.27
C LEU A 54 15.35 10.24 -3.56
N ALA A 55 16.24 10.01 -2.60
CA ALA A 55 17.69 10.26 -2.76
C ALA A 55 18.33 9.37 -3.84
N LYS A 56 17.85 8.13 -4.00
CA LYS A 56 18.29 7.22 -5.08
C LYS A 56 17.73 7.59 -6.46
N ARG A 57 16.78 8.50 -6.51
CA ARG A 57 16.11 8.90 -7.73
C ARG A 57 16.97 9.89 -8.51
N GLN A 58 17.39 9.54 -9.72
CA GLN A 58 18.14 10.43 -10.62
C GLN A 58 17.25 11.49 -11.31
N ARG A 59 15.92 11.42 -11.16
CA ARG A 59 14.95 12.30 -11.81
C ARG A 59 14.14 13.07 -10.79
N LYS A 60 13.77 14.32 -11.10
CA LYS A 60 12.86 15.13 -10.27
C LYS A 60 11.51 14.44 -10.08
N ILE A 61 10.89 14.64 -8.91
CA ILE A 61 9.52 14.15 -8.65
C ILE A 61 8.60 14.77 -9.71
N PRO A 62 7.81 13.97 -10.43
CA PRO A 62 6.90 14.49 -11.42
C PRO A 62 5.80 15.32 -10.76
N SER A 63 5.38 16.39 -11.43
CA SER A 63 4.24 17.20 -10.98
C SER A 63 2.94 16.37 -11.01
N LYS A 64 1.94 16.75 -10.20
CA LYS A 64 0.62 16.11 -10.21
C LYS A 64 0.00 16.09 -11.62
N LEU A 65 0.20 17.16 -12.38
CA LEU A 65 -0.26 17.26 -13.78
C LEU A 65 0.45 16.23 -14.67
N LYS A 66 1.77 16.07 -14.52
CA LYS A 66 2.53 15.06 -15.26
C LYS A 66 2.06 13.65 -14.89
N CYS A 67 1.85 13.36 -13.60
CA CYS A 67 1.32 12.07 -13.19
C CYS A 67 -0.08 11.81 -13.77
N PHE A 68 -0.96 12.81 -13.76
CA PHE A 68 -2.27 12.70 -14.41
C PHE A 68 -2.16 12.36 -15.90
N MET A 69 -1.30 13.04 -16.63
CA MET A 69 -1.09 12.79 -18.06
C MET A 69 -0.53 11.38 -18.31
N VAL A 70 0.48 10.96 -17.57
CA VAL A 70 1.16 9.66 -17.74
C VAL A 70 0.27 8.48 -17.35
N THR A 71 -0.63 8.66 -16.37
CA THR A 71 -1.59 7.63 -15.96
C THR A 71 -2.89 7.62 -16.77
N PHE A 72 -3.05 8.58 -17.71
CA PHE A 72 -4.21 8.60 -18.59
C PHE A 72 -4.22 7.37 -19.52
N PRO A 73 -5.36 6.68 -19.70
CA PRO A 73 -5.41 5.37 -20.38
C PRO A 73 -4.78 5.33 -21.77
N LEU A 74 -4.91 6.41 -22.57
CA LEU A 74 -4.33 6.47 -23.90
C LEU A 74 -2.81 6.75 -23.92
N VAL A 75 -2.28 7.35 -22.84
CA VAL A 75 -0.86 7.72 -22.72
C VAL A 75 -0.07 6.63 -21.99
N SER A 76 -0.69 5.92 -21.07
CA SER A 76 -0.05 4.83 -20.32
C SER A 76 0.43 3.65 -21.19
N TRP A 77 -0.03 3.59 -22.44
CA TRP A 77 0.39 2.59 -23.43
C TRP A 77 1.74 2.91 -24.10
N ILE A 78 2.27 4.11 -23.93
CA ILE A 78 3.53 4.51 -24.58
C ILE A 78 4.69 3.98 -23.73
N PRO A 79 5.53 3.06 -24.29
CA PRO A 79 6.69 2.52 -23.57
C PRO A 79 7.64 3.64 -23.14
N GLY A 80 8.11 3.58 -21.87
CA GLY A 80 9.09 4.52 -21.34
C GLY A 80 8.51 5.82 -20.75
N LEU A 81 7.21 6.10 -20.88
CA LEU A 81 6.58 7.24 -20.22
C LEU A 81 6.14 6.97 -18.78
N SER A 82 5.98 5.71 -18.39
CA SER A 82 5.60 5.36 -17.01
C SER A 82 6.63 5.84 -16.00
N ASP A 83 6.17 6.43 -14.90
CA ASP A 83 7.02 6.83 -13.78
C ASP A 83 6.48 6.21 -12.49
N ARG A 84 7.29 5.38 -11.84
CA ARG A 84 6.92 4.69 -10.58
C ARG A 84 6.48 5.64 -9.46
N ALA A 85 6.88 6.91 -9.50
CA ALA A 85 6.41 7.90 -8.54
C ALA A 85 4.98 8.37 -8.79
N CYS A 86 4.43 8.09 -9.98
CA CYS A 86 3.03 8.37 -10.32
C CYS A 86 2.10 7.18 -10.01
N ASP A 87 2.67 6.01 -9.68
CA ASP A 87 1.88 4.82 -9.37
C ASP A 87 1.16 5.00 -8.04
N ALA A 88 -0.08 4.56 -7.98
CA ALA A 88 -0.78 4.40 -6.71
C ALA A 88 -0.63 2.97 -6.22
N TYR A 89 -0.44 2.83 -4.91
CA TYR A 89 -0.32 1.55 -4.22
C TYR A 89 -1.58 1.27 -3.43
N ILE A 90 -1.88 0.00 -3.24
CA ILE A 90 -2.99 -0.45 -2.42
C ILE A 90 -2.48 -1.46 -1.40
N LYS A 91 -2.77 -1.24 -0.11
CA LYS A 91 -2.39 -2.10 1.00
C LYS A 91 -3.41 -2.00 2.13
N ARG A 92 -3.29 -2.89 3.10
CA ARG A 92 -4.10 -2.88 4.33
C ARG A 92 -3.36 -2.18 5.45
N VAL A 93 -4.05 -1.31 6.16
CA VAL A 93 -3.55 -0.71 7.41
C VAL A 93 -3.53 -1.78 8.49
N VAL A 94 -2.35 -2.08 9.00
CA VAL A 94 -2.18 -3.09 10.07
C VAL A 94 -1.81 -2.48 11.41
N ALA A 95 -1.24 -1.27 11.42
CA ALA A 95 -0.98 -0.53 12.65
C ALA A 95 -1.17 0.97 12.42
N VAL A 96 -1.59 1.68 13.46
CA VAL A 96 -1.87 3.12 13.47
C VAL A 96 -1.01 3.83 14.52
N ALA A 97 -1.00 5.16 14.52
CA ALA A 97 -0.22 5.98 15.43
C ALA A 97 -0.37 5.53 16.90
N GLY A 98 0.75 5.29 17.58
CA GLY A 98 0.82 4.86 18.97
C GLY A 98 0.88 3.34 19.18
N ASP A 99 0.59 2.53 18.17
CA ASP A 99 0.73 1.07 18.28
C ASP A 99 2.19 0.64 18.39
N ARG A 100 2.45 -0.33 19.25
CA ARG A 100 3.67 -1.14 19.20
C ARG A 100 3.45 -2.31 18.26
N LEU A 101 4.18 -2.30 17.16
CA LEU A 101 4.08 -3.27 16.07
C LEU A 101 5.26 -4.25 16.14
N PHE A 102 4.96 -5.55 16.10
CA PHE A 102 5.92 -6.57 15.76
C PHE A 102 5.39 -7.44 14.62
N VAL A 103 6.20 -7.61 13.58
CA VAL A 103 5.94 -8.54 12.48
C VAL A 103 7.07 -9.55 12.47
N ASP A 104 6.74 -10.83 12.57
CA ASP A 104 7.74 -11.91 12.58
C ASP A 104 8.23 -12.25 11.16
N SER A 105 9.25 -13.14 11.07
CA SER A 105 9.82 -13.58 9.78
C SER A 105 8.84 -14.38 8.90
N ARG A 106 7.72 -14.83 9.44
CA ARG A 106 6.63 -15.46 8.68
C ARG A 106 5.58 -14.45 8.21
N GLY A 107 5.65 -13.22 8.72
CA GLY A 107 4.68 -12.16 8.42
C GLY A 107 3.48 -12.17 9.35
N SER A 108 3.54 -12.88 10.49
CA SER A 108 2.50 -12.82 11.53
C SER A 108 2.58 -11.49 12.26
N LEU A 109 1.42 -10.92 12.55
CA LEU A 109 1.26 -9.58 13.09
C LEU A 109 0.98 -9.62 14.60
N PHE A 110 1.74 -8.85 15.35
CA PHE A 110 1.50 -8.59 16.77
C PHE A 110 1.32 -7.09 16.98
N LEU A 111 0.26 -6.70 17.64
CA LEU A 111 0.00 -5.33 18.07
C LEU A 111 -0.12 -5.26 19.58
N ASN A 112 0.66 -4.37 20.20
CA ASN A 112 0.65 -4.14 21.63
C ASN A 112 0.80 -5.48 22.40
N ASP A 113 1.76 -6.32 21.94
CA ASP A 113 2.12 -7.64 22.46
C ASP A 113 1.05 -8.73 22.24
N LYS A 114 0.00 -8.48 21.47
CA LYS A 114 -1.05 -9.46 21.15
C LYS A 114 -0.97 -9.91 19.71
N LEU A 115 -0.98 -11.22 19.48
CA LEU A 115 -1.11 -11.80 18.14
C LEU A 115 -2.46 -11.41 17.55
N ILE A 116 -2.44 -10.85 16.35
CA ILE A 116 -3.65 -10.46 15.63
C ILE A 116 -4.08 -11.59 14.71
N ASN A 117 -5.35 -11.97 14.81
CA ASN A 117 -5.94 -12.93 13.89
C ASN A 117 -6.26 -12.22 12.55
N GLU A 118 -5.64 -12.68 11.48
CA GLU A 118 -5.76 -12.11 10.15
C GLU A 118 -6.31 -13.16 9.15
N PRO A 119 -7.62 -13.44 9.17
CA PRO A 119 -8.22 -14.51 8.36
C PRO A 119 -8.10 -14.29 6.84
N TYR A 120 -7.83 -13.05 6.42
CA TYR A 120 -7.60 -12.66 5.04
C TYR A 120 -6.19 -13.00 4.54
N VAL A 121 -5.23 -13.27 5.44
CA VAL A 121 -3.87 -13.68 5.06
C VAL A 121 -3.83 -15.18 4.80
N LYS A 122 -3.53 -15.57 3.56
CA LYS A 122 -3.39 -16.98 3.16
C LYS A 122 -1.99 -17.35 2.70
N HIS A 123 -1.17 -16.36 2.35
CA HIS A 123 0.18 -16.55 1.83
C HIS A 123 1.18 -15.86 2.77
N PHE A 124 1.70 -16.64 3.71
CA PHE A 124 2.74 -16.21 4.65
C PHE A 124 4.13 -16.36 4.02
N CYS A 125 5.13 -15.76 4.67
CA CYS A 125 6.54 -15.87 4.30
C CYS A 125 7.20 -17.14 4.93
N PRO A 126 8.25 -17.70 4.30
CA PRO A 126 8.66 -17.49 2.92
C PRO A 126 7.67 -18.13 1.96
N GLY A 127 7.44 -17.51 0.80
CA GLY A 127 6.51 -18.00 -0.19
C GLY A 127 7.21 -18.64 -1.40
N ARG A 128 6.43 -19.39 -2.19
CA ARG A 128 6.93 -20.01 -3.44
C ARG A 128 7.21 -18.99 -4.56
N ALA A 129 6.56 -17.83 -4.51
CA ALA A 129 6.72 -16.78 -5.51
C ALA A 129 6.87 -15.44 -4.78
N GLY A 130 8.02 -14.79 -4.89
CA GLY A 130 8.26 -13.48 -4.31
C GLY A 130 9.52 -13.40 -3.47
N PHE A 131 9.42 -12.77 -2.32
CA PHE A 131 10.58 -12.55 -1.46
C PHE A 131 10.96 -13.81 -0.68
N ASN A 132 12.21 -14.29 -0.86
CA ASN A 132 12.73 -15.43 -0.12
C ASN A 132 12.92 -15.14 1.38
N ILE A 133 13.00 -13.87 1.75
CA ILE A 133 13.19 -13.40 3.13
C ILE A 133 12.15 -12.33 3.42
N CYS A 134 11.38 -12.52 4.49
CA CYS A 134 10.52 -11.49 5.04
C CYS A 134 11.23 -10.85 6.24
N PRO A 135 11.53 -9.55 6.19
CA PRO A 135 12.13 -8.88 7.32
C PRO A 135 11.17 -8.88 8.49
N SER A 136 11.69 -9.21 9.67
CA SER A 136 10.97 -8.93 10.90
C SER A 136 11.05 -7.43 11.21
N VAL A 137 9.97 -6.90 11.76
CA VAL A 137 9.84 -5.48 12.13
C VAL A 137 9.44 -5.40 13.59
N ASN A 138 10.11 -4.54 14.34
CA ASN A 138 9.74 -4.20 15.71
C ASN A 138 9.85 -2.67 15.85
N THR A 139 8.69 -1.99 15.98
CA THR A 139 8.66 -0.52 15.97
C THR A 139 7.40 0.01 16.63
N THR A 140 7.42 1.28 17.01
CA THR A 140 6.21 2.04 17.42
C THR A 140 5.83 3.01 16.32
N ILE A 141 4.54 3.05 15.98
CA ILE A 141 4.06 3.87 14.87
C ILE A 141 4.01 5.34 15.30
N PRO A 142 4.74 6.24 14.60
CA PRO A 142 4.75 7.66 14.94
C PRO A 142 3.42 8.35 14.59
N LYS A 143 3.16 9.48 15.25
CA LYS A 143 1.96 10.30 14.98
C LYS A 143 1.88 10.72 13.53
N GLY A 144 0.68 10.67 12.94
CA GLY A 144 0.42 11.02 11.54
C GLY A 144 0.90 9.99 10.52
N HIS A 145 1.21 8.77 10.98
CA HIS A 145 1.63 7.66 10.12
C HIS A 145 0.84 6.39 10.43
N VAL A 146 0.81 5.52 9.44
CA VAL A 146 0.31 4.15 9.56
C VAL A 146 1.33 3.16 9.00
N PHE A 147 1.18 1.89 9.37
CA PHE A 147 1.96 0.80 8.79
C PHE A 147 1.03 -0.08 7.95
N VAL A 148 1.46 -0.40 6.73
CA VAL A 148 0.61 -1.07 5.76
C VAL A 148 1.25 -2.34 5.23
N LEU A 149 0.48 -3.42 5.14
CA LEU A 149 0.92 -4.70 4.58
C LEU A 149 0.01 -5.15 3.44
N GLY A 150 0.58 -5.93 2.53
CA GLY A 150 -0.22 -6.70 1.58
C GLY A 150 -0.82 -7.93 2.25
N ASP A 151 -2.02 -8.34 1.84
CA ASP A 151 -2.66 -9.57 2.32
C ASP A 151 -1.87 -10.82 1.85
N ASN A 152 -1.18 -10.71 0.71
CA ASN A 152 -0.22 -11.70 0.23
C ASN A 152 1.18 -11.39 0.79
N ARG A 153 1.47 -11.82 2.01
CA ARG A 153 2.73 -11.54 2.74
C ARG A 153 3.98 -11.97 1.98
N SER A 154 3.91 -13.06 1.23
CA SER A 154 5.03 -13.61 0.48
C SER A 154 5.29 -12.90 -0.86
N ASN A 155 4.35 -12.06 -1.33
CA ASN A 155 4.47 -11.36 -2.61
C ASN A 155 3.94 -9.92 -2.52
N SER A 156 4.46 -9.18 -1.56
CA SER A 156 4.08 -7.76 -1.36
C SER A 156 5.28 -6.92 -1.01
N TRP A 157 5.57 -5.95 -1.85
CA TRP A 157 6.49 -4.86 -1.49
C TRP A 157 5.70 -3.79 -0.73
N ASP A 158 5.84 -3.80 0.59
CA ASP A 158 5.06 -2.98 1.53
C ASP A 158 5.96 -2.38 2.62
N SER A 159 5.37 -1.84 3.67
CA SER A 159 6.06 -1.16 4.77
C SER A 159 7.27 -1.93 5.33
N ARG A 160 7.29 -3.25 5.29
CA ARG A 160 8.42 -4.08 5.76
C ARG A 160 9.71 -3.83 4.97
N PHE A 161 9.58 -3.40 3.72
CA PHE A 161 10.69 -3.27 2.77
C PHE A 161 11.05 -1.81 2.46
N TRP A 162 10.29 -0.83 2.96
CA TRP A 162 10.60 0.58 2.69
C TRP A 162 11.73 1.06 3.58
N PRO A 163 12.67 1.87 3.03
CA PRO A 163 13.93 2.19 3.71
C PRO A 163 13.82 3.06 4.98
N GLU A 164 12.86 3.96 5.05
CA GLU A 164 12.70 4.95 6.13
C GLU A 164 11.78 4.44 7.27
N GLY A 165 11.98 3.17 7.68
CA GLY A 165 11.21 2.56 8.77
C GLY A 165 9.83 2.06 8.35
N GLY A 166 9.48 2.18 7.07
CA GLY A 166 8.23 1.61 6.54
C GLY A 166 6.97 2.42 6.82
N PHE A 167 7.09 3.62 7.34
CA PHE A 167 5.95 4.44 7.73
C PHE A 167 5.30 5.12 6.54
N LEU A 168 3.99 4.91 6.36
CA LEU A 168 3.17 5.63 5.40
C LEU A 168 2.61 6.89 6.06
N PRO A 169 2.99 8.09 5.62
CA PRO A 169 2.37 9.32 6.11
C PRO A 169 0.88 9.36 5.73
N GLU A 170 -0.01 9.66 6.67
CA GLU A 170 -1.47 9.71 6.41
C GLU A 170 -1.84 10.67 5.28
N LYS A 171 -1.10 11.77 5.12
CA LYS A 171 -1.29 12.75 4.04
C LYS A 171 -1.05 12.19 2.63
N GLU A 172 -0.35 11.07 2.51
CA GLU A 172 -0.09 10.40 1.23
C GLU A 172 -1.22 9.42 0.86
N ILE A 173 -2.19 9.22 1.74
CA ILE A 173 -3.35 8.38 1.47
C ILE A 173 -4.32 9.15 0.56
N ILE A 174 -4.60 8.56 -0.60
CA ILE A 174 -5.54 9.08 -1.60
C ILE A 174 -6.98 8.83 -1.16
N GLY A 175 -7.26 7.64 -0.63
CA GLY A 175 -8.59 7.27 -0.19
C GLY A 175 -8.72 5.83 0.28
N LYS A 176 -9.94 5.47 0.69
CA LYS A 176 -10.32 4.13 1.15
C LYS A 176 -10.85 3.31 -0.02
N ALA A 177 -10.32 2.10 -0.22
CA ALA A 177 -10.92 1.13 -1.13
C ALA A 177 -12.23 0.62 -0.51
N LYS A 178 -13.36 0.82 -1.20
CA LYS A 178 -14.67 0.60 -0.59
C LYS A 178 -15.45 -0.53 -1.25
N TRP A 179 -15.59 -0.48 -2.56
CA TRP A 179 -16.39 -1.45 -3.30
C TRP A 179 -15.62 -1.98 -4.51
N ARG A 180 -15.62 -3.31 -4.66
CA ARG A 180 -15.29 -3.96 -5.91
C ARG A 180 -16.55 -3.97 -6.79
N PHE A 181 -16.44 -3.42 -7.97
CA PHE A 181 -17.56 -3.35 -8.92
C PHE A 181 -17.33 -4.19 -10.19
N TRP A 182 -16.13 -4.76 -10.33
CA TRP A 182 -15.79 -5.65 -11.42
C TRP A 182 -14.68 -6.64 -10.97
N PRO A 183 -14.70 -7.93 -11.38
CA PRO A 183 -15.83 -8.58 -12.06
C PRO A 183 -17.08 -8.63 -11.17
N ILE A 184 -18.24 -8.64 -11.80
CA ILE A 184 -19.52 -8.89 -11.14
C ILE A 184 -19.64 -10.41 -11.05
N ASN A 185 -19.51 -10.98 -9.84
CA ASN A 185 -19.71 -12.40 -9.54
C ASN A 185 -21.09 -12.56 -8.90
#